data_dcf5e37421e8b9cc68ce988e03665d54
#
_entry.id   dcf5e37421e8b9cc68ce988e03665d54
#
_cell.length_a   1.000
_cell.length_b   1.000
_cell.length_c   1.000
_cell.angle_alpha   90.00
_cell.angle_beta   90.00
_cell.angle_gamma   90.00
#
_symmetry.space_group_name_H-M   'P 1'
#
loop_
_entity.id
_entity.type
_entity.pdbx_description
1 polymer ?
#
loop_
_entity_poly.entity_id
_entity_poly.type
_entity_poly.pdbx_seq_one_letter_code
_entity_poly.pdbx_strand_id
1 'polypeptide(L)'
;GISDPVLYGTEISQSLPLILHPNEILDGGIVNPHTVRGMDTYSLQNHAVIKELYQRHGQELFFAGVVVYVASLEPVKRQRTAMMVGHIVKNVLGADGVILNKVHGGMPHIDMALAAEACEKQGVKSVLLIQFFESGTSLAEGALFNSQTLDAVVNVGQTLERIHLPRPDKILGGSANTRIYNPQFTQKADDAVIDIEGFLLAGFHDHLGGSKIKAVDY
;
A
#
# COMPACT_ATOMS: atom_id res chain seq x y z
N GLY A 1 4.50 14.84 -11.25
CA GLY A 1 4.82 14.98 -9.84
C GLY A 1 3.95 14.05 -9.01
N ILE A 2 4.53 13.42 -8.05
CA ILE A 2 3.78 12.63 -7.06
C ILE A 2 3.10 13.67 -6.17
N SER A 3 1.77 13.65 -6.12
CA SER A 3 1.05 14.50 -5.17
C SER A 3 1.22 13.93 -3.78
N ASP A 4 1.57 14.77 -2.84
CA ASP A 4 1.71 14.38 -1.45
C ASP A 4 0.36 13.97 -0.85
N PRO A 5 0.35 13.01 0.07
CA PRO A 5 -0.88 12.60 0.72
C PRO A 5 -1.47 13.74 1.55
N VAL A 6 -2.79 13.82 1.53
CA VAL A 6 -3.56 14.86 2.19
C VAL A 6 -4.43 14.21 3.26
N LEU A 7 -4.40 14.73 4.47
CA LEU A 7 -5.28 14.31 5.56
C LEU A 7 -6.33 15.40 5.80
N TYR A 8 -7.59 15.05 5.58
CA TYR A 8 -8.72 15.99 5.70
C TYR A 8 -8.52 17.31 4.93
N GLY A 9 -7.92 17.24 3.73
CA GLY A 9 -7.63 18.40 2.91
C GLY A 9 -6.34 19.15 3.24
N THR A 10 -5.60 18.72 4.26
CA THR A 10 -4.33 19.34 4.65
C THR A 10 -3.15 18.51 4.16
N GLU A 11 -2.20 19.17 3.50
CA GLU A 11 -0.95 18.55 3.06
C GLU A 11 -0.12 18.13 4.28
N ILE A 12 0.39 16.87 4.27
CA ILE A 12 1.07 16.26 5.43
C ILE A 12 2.50 15.80 5.15
N SER A 13 3.11 16.22 4.04
CA SER A 13 4.48 15.79 3.67
C SER A 13 5.53 16.09 4.72
N GLN A 14 5.31 17.10 5.56
CA GLN A 14 6.21 17.52 6.63
C GLN A 14 5.77 17.05 8.02
N SER A 15 4.67 16.32 8.13
CA SER A 15 4.16 15.89 9.43
C SER A 15 5.04 14.81 10.08
N LEU A 16 4.92 14.72 11.38
CA LEU A 16 5.39 13.58 12.17
C LEU A 16 4.40 12.42 12.01
N PRO A 17 4.77 11.19 12.41
CA PRO A 17 3.81 10.09 12.47
C PRO A 17 2.57 10.46 13.28
N LEU A 18 1.41 10.13 12.75
CA LEU A 18 0.10 10.44 13.34
C LEU A 18 -0.61 9.14 13.73
N ILE A 19 -1.27 9.16 14.88
CA ILE A 19 -2.19 8.09 15.27
C ILE A 19 -3.59 8.49 14.81
N LEU A 20 -4.22 7.61 14.05
CA LEU A 20 -5.58 7.79 13.57
C LEU A 20 -6.48 6.68 14.09
N HIS A 21 -7.73 7.02 14.36
CA HIS A 21 -8.74 5.99 14.55
C HIS A 21 -9.00 5.29 13.19
N PRO A 22 -9.15 3.95 13.15
CA PRO A 22 -9.36 3.26 11.88
C PRO A 22 -10.54 3.79 11.06
N ASN A 23 -11.58 4.30 11.71
CA ASN A 23 -12.73 4.90 11.02
C ASN A 23 -12.35 6.14 10.20
N GLU A 24 -11.36 6.92 10.63
CA GLU A 24 -10.90 8.09 9.87
C GLU A 24 -10.35 7.69 8.50
N ILE A 25 -9.72 6.51 8.43
CA ILE A 25 -9.28 5.94 7.15
C ILE A 25 -10.48 5.53 6.29
N LEU A 26 -11.43 4.81 6.89
CA LEU A 26 -12.62 4.30 6.20
C LEU A 26 -13.58 5.41 5.78
N ASP A 27 -13.59 6.52 6.48
CA ASP A 27 -14.39 7.71 6.14
C ASP A 27 -13.75 8.60 5.07
N GLY A 28 -12.55 8.25 4.59
CA GLY A 28 -11.85 9.04 3.57
C GLY A 28 -11.03 10.20 4.11
N GLY A 29 -10.62 10.13 5.38
CA GLY A 29 -9.73 11.13 5.98
C GLY A 29 -8.39 11.24 5.27
N ILE A 30 -7.88 10.14 4.70
CA ILE A 30 -6.70 10.17 3.82
C ILE A 30 -7.17 10.31 2.37
N VAL A 31 -6.85 11.43 1.78
CA VAL A 31 -7.12 11.72 0.37
C VAL A 31 -5.86 11.45 -0.44
N ASN A 32 -5.95 10.51 -1.34
CA ASN A 32 -4.93 10.27 -2.33
C ASN A 32 -5.50 10.58 -3.72
N PRO A 33 -5.15 11.72 -4.32
CA PRO A 33 -5.65 12.09 -5.64
C PRO A 33 -4.97 11.33 -6.76
N HIS A 34 -3.98 10.51 -6.44
CA HIS A 34 -3.17 9.86 -7.45
C HIS A 34 -3.79 8.56 -7.91
N THR A 35 -4.35 8.58 -9.10
CA THR A 35 -5.02 7.43 -9.72
C THR A 35 -4.07 6.44 -10.39
N VAL A 36 -2.77 6.72 -10.34
CA VAL A 36 -1.80 6.01 -11.14
C VAL A 36 -0.90 5.15 -10.28
N ARG A 37 -0.92 3.84 -10.46
CA ARG A 37 -0.12 2.85 -9.71
C ARG A 37 -0.32 2.92 -8.20
N GLY A 38 -1.25 3.71 -7.75
CA GLY A 38 -1.49 3.94 -6.36
C GLY A 38 -2.94 3.73 -6.04
N MET A 39 -3.20 3.72 -4.76
CA MET A 39 -4.55 3.66 -4.26
C MET A 39 -5.12 5.05 -4.23
N ASP A 40 -6.31 5.17 -4.75
CA ASP A 40 -7.12 6.35 -4.60
C ASP A 40 -7.78 6.38 -3.21
N THR A 41 -8.47 7.46 -2.92
CA THR A 41 -9.22 7.62 -1.67
C THR A 41 -10.23 6.49 -1.47
N TYR A 42 -10.89 6.04 -2.53
CA TYR A 42 -11.87 4.96 -2.47
C TYR A 42 -11.24 3.63 -2.03
N SER A 43 -10.06 3.31 -2.52
CA SER A 43 -9.32 2.11 -2.09
C SER A 43 -9.00 2.17 -0.59
N LEU A 44 -8.57 3.33 -0.09
CA LEU A 44 -8.32 3.54 1.35
C LEU A 44 -9.60 3.41 2.18
N GLN A 45 -10.72 3.93 1.71
CA GLN A 45 -12.03 3.76 2.35
C GLN A 45 -12.48 2.28 2.39
N ASN A 46 -11.95 1.47 1.48
CA ASN A 46 -12.22 0.03 1.42
C ASN A 46 -11.09 -0.84 1.95
N HIS A 47 -10.21 -0.29 2.76
CA HIS A 47 -9.00 -0.92 3.28
C HIS A 47 -9.27 -2.33 3.83
N ALA A 48 -8.84 -3.36 3.09
CA ALA A 48 -9.15 -4.75 3.38
C ALA A 48 -8.61 -5.19 4.75
N VAL A 49 -7.36 -4.81 5.07
CA VAL A 49 -6.74 -5.15 6.36
C VAL A 49 -7.48 -4.51 7.54
N ILE A 50 -7.87 -3.24 7.42
CA ILE A 50 -8.64 -2.57 8.50
C ILE A 50 -9.97 -3.27 8.72
N LYS A 51 -10.69 -3.62 7.65
CA LYS A 51 -11.96 -4.33 7.73
C LYS A 51 -11.81 -5.69 8.40
N GLU A 52 -10.78 -6.45 8.03
CA GLU A 52 -10.50 -7.75 8.64
C GLU A 52 -10.10 -7.62 10.12
N LEU A 53 -9.27 -6.64 10.47
CA LEU A 53 -8.90 -6.38 11.86
C LEU A 53 -10.11 -5.99 12.71
N TYR A 54 -11.06 -5.27 12.15
CA TYR A 54 -12.33 -4.98 12.85
C TYR A 54 -13.18 -6.21 13.10
N GLN A 55 -13.26 -7.13 12.14
CA GLN A 55 -14.01 -8.38 12.29
C GLN A 55 -13.45 -9.24 13.42
N ARG A 56 -12.14 -9.19 13.65
CA ARG A 56 -11.44 -9.97 14.68
C ARG A 56 -11.31 -9.23 16.02
N HIS A 57 -11.61 -7.93 16.03
CA HIS A 57 -11.46 -7.10 17.22
C HIS A 57 -12.35 -7.59 18.37
N GLY A 58 -11.76 -7.75 19.55
CA GLY A 58 -12.46 -8.22 20.73
C GLY A 58 -12.76 -9.72 20.77
N GLN A 59 -12.36 -10.49 19.75
CA GLN A 59 -12.50 -11.94 19.69
C GLN A 59 -11.15 -12.64 19.66
N GLU A 60 -10.35 -12.35 18.65
CA GLU A 60 -9.03 -12.97 18.44
C GLU A 60 -7.88 -12.02 18.78
N LEU A 61 -8.11 -10.72 18.60
CA LEU A 61 -7.12 -9.68 18.81
C LEU A 61 -7.78 -8.37 19.28
N PHE A 62 -6.92 -7.46 19.75
CA PHE A 62 -7.33 -6.08 20.03
C PHE A 62 -6.70 -5.17 18.97
N PHE A 63 -7.52 -4.58 18.11
CA PHE A 63 -7.07 -3.62 17.12
C PHE A 63 -6.84 -2.26 17.78
N ALA A 64 -5.59 -1.91 18.03
CA ALA A 64 -5.21 -0.75 18.83
C ALA A 64 -5.32 0.59 18.08
N GLY A 65 -5.19 0.59 16.75
CA GLY A 65 -5.26 1.82 15.96
C GLY A 65 -4.42 1.77 14.69
N VAL A 66 -4.33 2.90 14.01
CA VAL A 66 -3.56 3.08 12.78
C VAL A 66 -2.50 4.15 13.00
N VAL A 67 -1.28 3.89 12.56
CA VAL A 67 -0.20 4.88 12.51
C VAL A 67 0.07 5.23 11.06
N VAL A 68 -0.07 6.50 10.73
CA VAL A 68 0.22 7.03 9.39
C VAL A 68 1.48 7.87 9.44
N TYR A 69 2.36 7.65 8.48
CA TYR A 69 3.58 8.46 8.32
C TYR A 69 3.96 8.61 6.85
N VAL A 70 4.74 9.62 6.56
CA VAL A 70 5.14 9.96 5.18
C VAL A 70 6.58 9.52 4.95
N ALA A 71 6.81 8.84 3.83
CA ALA A 71 8.14 8.45 3.38
C ALA A 71 9.02 9.68 3.08
N SER A 72 10.31 9.57 3.30
CA SER A 72 11.25 10.67 3.13
C SER A 72 12.45 10.27 2.30
N LEU A 73 12.94 11.19 1.47
CA LEU A 73 14.22 11.04 0.77
C LEU A 73 15.41 11.38 1.67
N GLU A 74 15.18 12.09 2.77
CA GLU A 74 16.24 12.52 3.70
C GLU A 74 16.56 11.39 4.69
N PRO A 75 17.79 10.86 4.74
CA PRO A 75 18.14 9.72 5.59
C PRO A 75 17.89 9.95 7.07
N VAL A 76 18.21 11.13 7.60
CA VAL A 76 18.02 11.46 9.01
C VAL A 76 16.54 11.52 9.38
N LYS A 77 15.73 12.16 8.55
CA LYS A 77 14.28 12.22 8.72
C LYS A 77 13.67 10.83 8.66
N ARG A 78 14.10 10.02 7.71
CA ARG A 78 13.66 8.62 7.54
C ARG A 78 13.90 7.79 8.80
N GLN A 79 15.14 7.81 9.32
CA GLN A 79 15.49 7.09 10.54
C GLN A 79 14.69 7.56 11.75
N ARG A 80 14.61 8.87 11.93
CA ARG A 80 13.82 9.46 13.02
C ARG A 80 12.35 9.04 12.95
N THR A 81 11.75 9.10 11.76
CA THR A 81 10.36 8.68 11.54
C THR A 81 10.16 7.22 11.89
N ALA A 82 11.05 6.33 11.45
CA ALA A 82 10.99 4.91 11.77
C ALA A 82 11.07 4.65 13.29
N MET A 83 11.99 5.30 13.99
CA MET A 83 12.11 5.22 15.46
C MET A 83 10.83 5.71 16.17
N MET A 84 10.25 6.81 15.68
CA MET A 84 8.99 7.33 16.24
C MET A 84 7.83 6.35 16.01
N VAL A 85 7.72 5.74 14.82
CA VAL A 85 6.70 4.72 14.53
C VAL A 85 6.84 3.55 15.50
N GLY A 86 8.04 2.98 15.65
CA GLY A 86 8.28 1.89 16.60
C GLY A 86 7.88 2.26 18.03
N HIS A 87 8.26 3.48 18.49
CA HIS A 87 7.89 3.96 19.81
C HIS A 87 6.37 4.13 19.98
N ILE A 88 5.70 4.71 19.00
CA ILE A 88 4.24 4.88 19.03
C ILE A 88 3.54 3.52 19.11
N VAL A 89 3.94 2.58 18.25
CA VAL A 89 3.33 1.25 18.19
C VAL A 89 3.50 0.53 19.54
N LYS A 90 4.72 0.52 20.11
CA LYS A 90 4.98 -0.20 21.35
C LYS A 90 4.49 0.52 22.59
N ASN A 91 4.83 1.81 22.74
CA ASN A 91 4.71 2.47 24.04
C ASN A 91 3.43 3.34 24.15
N VAL A 92 2.84 3.73 23.02
CA VAL A 92 1.60 4.51 23.03
C VAL A 92 0.39 3.60 22.78
N LEU A 93 0.46 2.75 21.74
CA LEU A 93 -0.62 1.84 21.41
C LEU A 93 -0.56 0.52 22.17
N GLY A 94 0.59 0.16 22.74
CA GLY A 94 0.80 -1.08 23.49
C GLY A 94 0.67 -2.34 22.62
N ALA A 95 0.92 -2.22 21.32
CA ALA A 95 0.74 -3.33 20.41
C ALA A 95 1.89 -4.35 20.50
N ASP A 96 1.55 -5.62 20.30
CA ASP A 96 2.50 -6.73 20.21
C ASP A 96 2.80 -7.13 18.76
N GLY A 97 1.98 -6.68 17.82
CA GLY A 97 2.15 -6.90 16.39
C GLY A 97 1.75 -5.69 15.56
N VAL A 98 2.36 -5.56 14.38
CA VAL A 98 2.05 -4.50 13.42
C VAL A 98 2.02 -5.05 12.00
N ILE A 99 1.03 -4.62 11.24
CA ILE A 99 0.96 -4.86 9.79
C ILE A 99 1.33 -3.55 9.11
N LEU A 100 2.39 -3.58 8.31
CA LEU A 100 2.84 -2.41 7.57
C LEU A 100 2.47 -2.56 6.09
N ASN A 101 1.92 -1.52 5.56
CA ASN A 101 1.69 -1.39 4.13
C ASN A 101 2.09 0.01 3.65
N LYS A 102 2.09 0.20 2.35
CA LYS A 102 2.45 1.47 1.75
C LYS A 102 1.62 1.74 0.51
N VAL A 103 1.50 2.99 0.19
CA VAL A 103 1.01 3.46 -1.11
C VAL A 103 2.22 3.72 -1.98
N HIS A 104 2.27 3.18 -3.18
CA HIS A 104 3.36 3.24 -4.16
C HIS A 104 4.61 2.38 -3.86
N GLY A 105 5.36 2.11 -4.94
CA GLY A 105 6.65 1.42 -4.92
C GLY A 105 7.84 2.36 -4.68
N GLY A 106 9.05 1.80 -4.74
CA GLY A 106 10.30 2.55 -4.68
C GLY A 106 10.71 2.95 -3.26
N MET A 107 11.07 4.21 -3.04
CA MET A 107 11.59 4.71 -1.76
C MET A 107 10.73 4.38 -0.52
N PRO A 108 9.40 4.36 -0.58
CA PRO A 108 8.58 3.93 0.56
C PRO A 108 8.86 2.51 1.06
N HIS A 109 9.45 1.63 0.25
CA HIS A 109 9.88 0.32 0.70
C HIS A 109 10.93 0.42 1.82
N ILE A 110 11.91 1.30 1.64
CA ILE A 110 12.98 1.48 2.63
C ILE A 110 12.40 2.06 3.93
N ASP A 111 11.50 3.04 3.82
CA ASP A 111 10.86 3.63 5.01
C ASP A 111 10.03 2.58 5.77
N MET A 112 9.31 1.73 5.04
CA MET A 112 8.54 0.65 5.63
C MET A 112 9.43 -0.40 6.31
N ALA A 113 10.54 -0.80 5.68
CA ALA A 113 11.50 -1.74 6.26
C ALA A 113 12.13 -1.18 7.54
N LEU A 114 12.56 0.07 7.53
CA LEU A 114 13.11 0.73 8.73
C LEU A 114 12.10 0.85 9.86
N ALA A 115 10.83 1.13 9.54
CA ALA A 115 9.76 1.16 10.55
C ALA A 115 9.51 -0.24 11.14
N ALA A 116 9.51 -1.28 10.30
CA ALA A 116 9.41 -2.67 10.76
C ALA A 116 10.57 -3.04 11.68
N GLU A 117 11.82 -2.77 11.27
CA GLU A 117 12.99 -2.99 12.13
C GLU A 117 12.91 -2.24 13.47
N ALA A 118 12.40 -1.02 13.46
CA ALA A 118 12.23 -0.25 14.69
C ALA A 118 11.17 -0.88 15.61
N CYS A 119 10.12 -1.48 15.06
CA CYS A 119 9.12 -2.24 15.81
C CYS A 119 9.73 -3.53 16.38
N GLU A 120 10.40 -4.33 15.55
CA GLU A 120 11.01 -5.59 15.96
C GLU A 120 12.07 -5.40 17.07
N LYS A 121 12.89 -4.35 16.98
CA LYS A 121 13.84 -3.97 18.03
C LYS A 121 13.19 -3.67 19.38
N GLN A 122 11.91 -3.35 19.40
CA GLN A 122 11.12 -3.13 20.61
C GLN A 122 10.24 -4.33 20.99
N GLY A 123 10.42 -5.46 20.33
CA GLY A 123 9.68 -6.70 20.58
C GLY A 123 8.25 -6.68 20.02
N VAL A 124 7.98 -5.86 19.03
CA VAL A 124 6.72 -5.86 18.28
C VAL A 124 6.92 -6.65 16.99
N LYS A 125 6.17 -7.73 16.81
CA LYS A 125 6.22 -8.54 15.58
C LYS A 125 5.68 -7.76 14.39
N SER A 126 6.39 -7.82 13.26
CA SER A 126 6.02 -7.07 12.06
C SER A 126 5.74 -7.96 10.87
N VAL A 127 4.72 -7.60 10.10
CA VAL A 127 4.40 -8.18 8.80
C VAL A 127 4.32 -7.08 7.78
N LEU A 128 5.07 -7.22 6.68
CA LEU A 128 5.08 -6.26 5.59
C LEU A 128 4.18 -6.75 4.46
N LEU A 129 3.23 -5.94 4.05
CA LEU A 129 2.46 -6.16 2.84
C LEU A 129 3.10 -5.40 1.69
N ILE A 130 3.59 -6.11 0.70
CA ILE A 130 4.27 -5.53 -0.45
C ILE A 130 3.67 -6.03 -1.76
N GLN A 131 3.83 -5.23 -2.79
CA GLN A 131 3.51 -5.60 -4.14
C GLN A 131 4.80 -5.71 -4.95
N PHE A 132 5.00 -6.84 -5.63
CA PHE A 132 6.14 -7.04 -6.51
C PHE A 132 5.85 -6.54 -7.93
N PHE A 133 6.84 -5.90 -8.56
CA PHE A 133 6.71 -5.40 -9.92
C PHE A 133 6.86 -6.49 -10.99
N GLU A 134 7.50 -7.59 -10.68
CA GLU A 134 7.77 -8.64 -11.66
C GLU A 134 7.05 -9.94 -11.32
N SER A 135 6.73 -10.69 -12.38
CA SER A 135 6.16 -12.02 -12.26
C SER A 135 7.22 -13.02 -11.81
N GLY A 136 7.02 -13.62 -10.65
CA GLY A 136 7.81 -14.78 -10.21
C GLY A 136 8.99 -14.42 -9.33
N THR A 137 10.18 -14.53 -9.74
CA THR A 137 11.38 -14.71 -8.92
C THR A 137 12.31 -13.50 -8.84
N SER A 138 11.87 -12.30 -9.18
CA SER A 138 12.75 -11.15 -9.06
C SER A 138 12.97 -10.77 -7.60
N LEU A 139 14.15 -11.13 -7.12
CA LEU A 139 14.68 -10.73 -5.82
C LEU A 139 15.06 -9.25 -5.75
N ALA A 140 14.93 -8.49 -6.85
CA ALA A 140 15.36 -7.09 -6.90
C ALA A 140 14.62 -6.22 -5.88
N GLU A 141 13.33 -6.45 -5.70
CA GLU A 141 12.56 -5.77 -4.63
C GLU A 141 12.77 -6.42 -3.26
N GLY A 142 12.96 -7.73 -3.22
CA GLY A 142 13.33 -8.45 -2.00
C GLY A 142 14.65 -7.96 -1.40
N ALA A 143 15.60 -7.55 -2.24
CA ALA A 143 16.86 -6.99 -1.77
C ALA A 143 16.70 -5.68 -0.97
N LEU A 144 15.61 -4.93 -1.18
CA LEU A 144 15.28 -3.75 -0.37
C LEU A 144 14.87 -4.12 1.07
N PHE A 145 14.49 -5.37 1.28
CA PHE A 145 14.09 -5.92 2.57
C PHE A 145 15.14 -6.90 3.15
N ASN A 146 16.37 -6.84 2.67
CA ASN A 146 17.47 -7.64 3.20
C ASN A 146 17.84 -7.19 4.63
N SER A 147 16.91 -7.38 5.53
CA SER A 147 17.07 -7.10 6.95
C SER A 147 17.04 -8.42 7.73
N GLN A 148 18.00 -8.61 8.61
CA GLN A 148 18.06 -9.81 9.48
C GLN A 148 17.00 -9.81 10.58
N THR A 149 16.26 -8.72 10.73
CA THR A 149 15.26 -8.55 11.79
C THR A 149 13.82 -8.68 11.32
N LEU A 150 13.58 -8.73 10.01
CA LEU A 150 12.23 -8.86 9.46
C LEU A 150 11.83 -10.32 9.32
N ASP A 151 10.76 -10.70 10.00
CA ASP A 151 10.29 -12.09 10.06
C ASP A 151 9.33 -12.45 8.91
N ALA A 152 8.52 -11.49 8.44
CA ALA A 152 7.45 -11.82 7.51
C ALA A 152 7.20 -10.73 6.47
N VAL A 153 7.17 -11.17 5.21
CA VAL A 153 6.77 -10.36 4.06
C VAL A 153 5.68 -11.10 3.28
N VAL A 154 4.59 -10.43 3.01
CA VAL A 154 3.46 -10.98 2.26
C VAL A 154 3.32 -10.24 0.94
N ASN A 155 3.37 -10.99 -0.16
CA ASN A 155 3.13 -10.43 -1.48
C ASN A 155 1.61 -10.28 -1.73
N VAL A 156 1.16 -9.06 -1.95
CA VAL A 156 -0.26 -8.73 -2.18
C VAL A 156 -0.62 -8.64 -3.67
N GLY A 157 0.25 -9.06 -4.57
CA GLY A 157 -0.03 -9.15 -5.99
C GLY A 157 1.17 -8.80 -6.88
N GLN A 158 0.99 -9.01 -8.16
CA GLN A 158 2.01 -8.77 -9.19
C GLN A 158 1.50 -7.70 -10.17
N THR A 159 2.31 -6.68 -10.40
CA THR A 159 1.96 -5.56 -11.28
C THR A 159 1.88 -5.94 -12.76
N LEU A 160 2.66 -6.93 -13.18
CA LEU A 160 2.72 -7.39 -14.57
C LEU A 160 1.76 -8.54 -14.89
N GLU A 161 0.90 -8.92 -13.94
CA GLU A 161 -0.15 -9.89 -14.21
C GLU A 161 -1.06 -9.36 -15.33
N ARG A 162 -1.30 -10.18 -16.35
CA ARG A 162 -2.18 -9.82 -17.46
C ARG A 162 -3.63 -10.07 -17.08
N ILE A 163 -4.46 -9.11 -17.41
CA ILE A 163 -5.89 -9.14 -17.14
C ILE A 163 -6.61 -9.27 -18.46
N HIS A 164 -7.49 -10.26 -18.51
CA HIS A 164 -8.39 -10.48 -19.62
C HIS A 164 -9.80 -10.10 -19.19
N LEU A 165 -10.31 -9.00 -19.70
CA LEU A 165 -11.67 -8.56 -19.47
C LEU A 165 -12.51 -8.77 -20.74
N PRO A 166 -13.80 -9.10 -20.61
CA PRO A 166 -14.69 -9.17 -21.74
C PRO A 166 -14.85 -7.80 -22.41
N ARG A 167 -15.31 -7.79 -23.64
CA ARG A 167 -15.66 -6.56 -24.34
C ARG A 167 -16.64 -5.74 -23.48
N PRO A 168 -16.38 -4.45 -23.26
CA PRO A 168 -17.30 -3.60 -22.53
C PRO A 168 -18.56 -3.32 -23.34
N ASP A 169 -19.72 -3.31 -22.69
CA ASP A 169 -20.99 -2.94 -23.32
C ASP A 169 -21.01 -1.46 -23.72
N LYS A 170 -20.31 -0.64 -22.95
CA LYS A 170 -20.25 0.82 -23.19
C LYS A 170 -18.92 1.38 -22.71
N ILE A 171 -18.31 2.20 -23.55
CA ILE A 171 -17.14 3.01 -23.21
C ILE A 171 -17.61 4.43 -22.94
N LEU A 172 -17.27 4.94 -21.73
CA LEU A 172 -17.52 6.32 -21.34
C LEU A 172 -16.25 7.14 -21.56
N GLY A 173 -16.30 8.08 -22.46
CA GLY A 173 -15.16 8.95 -22.80
C GLY A 173 -15.13 9.26 -24.29
N GLY A 174 -14.49 10.34 -24.67
CA GLY A 174 -14.62 10.97 -25.98
C GLY A 174 -13.74 10.44 -27.10
N SER A 175 -13.08 9.30 -26.99
CA SER A 175 -12.24 8.79 -28.07
C SER A 175 -12.53 7.34 -28.39
N ALA A 176 -12.39 6.97 -29.68
CA ALA A 176 -12.47 5.59 -30.14
C ALA A 176 -11.36 4.70 -29.54
N ASN A 177 -10.38 5.27 -28.90
CA ASN A 177 -9.25 4.59 -28.26
C ASN A 177 -9.29 4.87 -26.76
N THR A 178 -9.27 3.83 -25.96
CA THR A 178 -9.12 3.94 -24.52
C THR A 178 -7.65 4.10 -24.20
N ARG A 179 -7.27 5.25 -23.67
CA ARG A 179 -5.96 5.43 -23.04
C ARG A 179 -6.11 5.13 -21.56
N ILE A 180 -5.61 3.99 -21.17
CA ILE A 180 -5.46 3.66 -19.77
C ILE A 180 -4.05 4.09 -19.40
N TYR A 181 -3.87 4.93 -18.47
CA TYR A 181 -2.67 5.41 -17.79
C TYR A 181 -1.35 5.52 -18.61
N ASN A 182 -0.97 4.54 -19.38
CA ASN A 182 0.23 4.60 -20.23
C ASN A 182 -0.17 5.15 -21.61
N PRO A 183 0.38 6.31 -22.05
CA PRO A 183 0.07 6.87 -23.36
C PRO A 183 0.49 5.95 -24.52
N GLN A 184 1.32 4.95 -24.29
CA GLN A 184 1.69 3.95 -25.27
C GLN A 184 0.65 2.82 -25.39
N PHE A 185 -0.20 2.66 -24.38
CA PHE A 185 -1.27 1.67 -24.42
C PHE A 185 -2.53 2.29 -25.02
N THR A 186 -2.91 1.77 -26.17
CA THR A 186 -4.17 2.15 -26.84
C THR A 186 -4.91 0.87 -27.18
N GLN A 187 -6.12 0.74 -26.66
CA GLN A 187 -7.04 -0.32 -27.04
C GLN A 187 -8.19 0.26 -27.86
N LYS A 188 -8.52 -0.38 -28.98
CA LYS A 188 -9.65 0.04 -29.80
C LYS A 188 -10.95 -0.37 -29.13
N ALA A 189 -11.97 0.47 -29.26
CA ALA A 189 -13.32 0.20 -28.74
C ALA A 189 -13.94 -1.09 -29.29
N ASP A 190 -13.50 -1.52 -30.46
CA ASP A 190 -14.03 -2.70 -31.16
C ASP A 190 -13.34 -4.01 -30.78
N ASP A 191 -12.30 -3.95 -29.95
CA ASP A 191 -11.60 -5.16 -29.51
C ASP A 191 -12.54 -6.05 -28.70
N ALA A 192 -12.58 -7.33 -29.04
CA ALA A 192 -13.49 -8.28 -28.41
C ALA A 192 -13.13 -8.58 -26.95
N VAL A 193 -11.86 -8.39 -26.59
CA VAL A 193 -11.31 -8.65 -25.26
C VAL A 193 -10.32 -7.56 -24.91
N ILE A 194 -10.36 -7.08 -23.66
CA ILE A 194 -9.33 -6.22 -23.11
C ILE A 194 -8.26 -7.09 -22.49
N ASP A 195 -7.05 -7.04 -23.04
CA ASP A 195 -5.88 -7.76 -22.55
C ASP A 195 -4.79 -6.75 -22.18
N ILE A 196 -4.68 -6.45 -20.89
CA ILE A 196 -3.78 -5.41 -20.36
C ILE A 196 -2.96 -5.92 -19.17
N GLU A 197 -1.84 -5.27 -18.95
CA GLU A 197 -1.09 -5.45 -17.70
C GLU A 197 -1.82 -4.80 -16.53
N GLY A 198 -1.90 -5.49 -15.41
CA GLY A 198 -2.67 -5.06 -14.23
C GLY A 198 -2.30 -3.68 -13.73
N PHE A 199 -1.00 -3.30 -13.79
CA PHE A 199 -0.56 -1.99 -13.34
C PHE A 199 -1.11 -0.82 -14.18
N LEU A 200 -1.67 -1.11 -15.36
CA LEU A 200 -2.31 -0.10 -16.22
C LEU A 200 -3.75 0.18 -15.81
N LEU A 201 -4.33 -0.69 -14.99
CA LEU A 201 -5.70 -0.55 -14.52
C LEU A 201 -5.69 0.01 -13.09
N ALA A 202 -6.19 1.23 -12.92
CA ALA A 202 -6.29 1.85 -11.61
C ALA A 202 -7.12 0.99 -10.64
N GLY A 203 -6.61 0.77 -9.44
CA GLY A 203 -7.27 -0.04 -8.42
C GLY A 203 -7.18 -1.56 -8.60
N PHE A 204 -6.54 -2.04 -9.65
CA PHE A 204 -6.37 -3.49 -9.84
C PHE A 204 -5.44 -4.11 -8.81
N HIS A 205 -4.38 -3.41 -8.47
CA HIS A 205 -3.45 -3.83 -7.43
C HIS A 205 -3.75 -3.09 -6.14
N ASP A 206 -4.28 -3.82 -5.21
CA ASP A 206 -4.60 -3.30 -3.90
C ASP A 206 -3.45 -3.60 -2.92
N HIS A 207 -2.59 -2.62 -2.72
CA HIS A 207 -1.52 -2.67 -1.70
C HIS A 207 -2.04 -2.86 -0.27
N LEU A 208 -3.34 -2.75 -0.06
CA LEU A 208 -4.00 -2.90 1.23
C LEU A 208 -4.47 -4.34 1.50
N GLY A 209 -4.11 -5.27 0.61
CA GLY A 209 -4.38 -6.69 0.79
C GLY A 209 -5.74 -7.18 0.28
N GLY A 210 -6.46 -6.37 -0.50
CA GLY A 210 -7.74 -6.78 -1.11
C GLY A 210 -7.60 -7.64 -2.36
N SER A 211 -6.40 -7.71 -2.95
CA SER A 211 -6.09 -8.57 -4.10
C SER A 211 -5.53 -9.93 -3.68
N LYS A 212 -5.08 -10.73 -4.64
CA LYS A 212 -4.48 -12.04 -4.37
C LYS A 212 -3.24 -11.91 -3.49
N ILE A 213 -3.26 -12.52 -2.33
CA ILE A 213 -2.16 -12.55 -1.38
C ILE A 213 -1.39 -13.85 -1.54
N LYS A 214 -0.06 -13.75 -1.63
CA LYS A 214 0.85 -14.90 -1.54
C LYS A 214 1.84 -14.66 -0.42
N ALA A 215 1.92 -15.55 0.53
CA ALA A 215 2.99 -15.56 1.51
C ALA A 215 4.29 -16.01 0.84
N VAL A 216 5.38 -15.34 1.16
CA VAL A 216 6.72 -15.69 0.72
C VAL A 216 7.59 -15.77 1.95
N ASP A 217 8.19 -16.95 2.21
CA ASP A 217 9.23 -17.11 3.22
C ASP A 217 10.57 -16.61 2.66
N TYR A 218 11.26 -15.84 3.45
CA TYR A 218 12.62 -15.37 3.17
C TYR A 218 13.62 -16.00 4.11
#